data_c6ccde6967808011a9d40a8fc48dc61d
#
_entry.id   c6ccde6967808011a9d40a8fc48dc61d
#
_cell.length_a   1.000
_cell.length_b   1.000
_cell.length_c   1.000
_cell.angle_alpha   90.00
_cell.angle_beta   90.00
_cell.angle_gamma   90.00
#
_symmetry.space_group_name_H-M   'P 1'
#
loop_
_entity.id
_entity.type
_entity.pdbx_description
1 polymer ?
#
loop_
_entity_poly.entity_id
_entity_poly.type
_entity_poly.pdbx_seq_one_letter_code
_entity_poly.pdbx_strand_id
1 'polypeptide(L)'
;MISTNEGRGGTASRVLSNRRALRRSLDAWKRAAIGLFVLAVLCNVAQALVYNYLRGQLEQELQLAEESRDSAIQELAAVSLASAQEKQARAAQAAEYEAVGAWEYIGECRLTAYCCEPYAHVCGTGDGLTATGIPVTPGIAAVDPAVIPLGSTLIIDGQRYLAADVGGAVVGQTVDIAVATHQEAVEFGVQRAPVWIVKEAQ
;
A
#
# COMPACT_ATOMS: atom_id res chain seq x y z
N MET A 1 102.23 18.81 59.59
CA MET A 1 102.50 19.24 58.24
C MET A 1 101.36 18.67 57.38
N ILE A 2 100.62 19.51 56.87
CA ILE A 2 99.88 19.48 55.61
C ILE A 2 98.92 18.30 55.38
N SER A 3 97.72 18.50 55.74
CA SER A 3 96.54 17.79 55.14
C SER A 3 96.10 18.59 53.99
N THR A 4 96.02 17.98 52.83
CA THR A 4 95.46 18.64 51.63
C THR A 4 94.62 17.70 50.85
N ASN A 5 93.41 18.12 50.58
CA ASN A 5 92.78 18.03 49.31
C ASN A 5 92.12 16.69 48.88
N GLU A 6 91.04 16.30 49.61
CA GLU A 6 90.12 15.26 49.11
C GLU A 6 88.67 15.76 48.91
N GLY A 7 88.47 17.01 48.69
CA GLY A 7 87.05 17.57 48.66
C GLY A 7 86.48 17.93 47.29
N ARG A 8 87.21 17.84 46.14
CA ARG A 8 86.77 18.36 44.81
C ARG A 8 86.26 17.36 43.79
N GLY A 9 86.49 16.04 43.94
CA GLY A 9 86.07 15.02 42.98
C GLY A 9 84.61 14.57 43.09
N GLY A 10 84.04 14.66 44.32
CA GLY A 10 82.66 14.14 44.56
C GLY A 10 81.54 15.00 44.05
N THR A 11 81.72 16.29 43.97
CA THR A 11 80.70 17.23 43.53
C THR A 11 80.52 17.22 41.99
N ALA A 12 81.63 17.17 41.27
CA ALA A 12 81.56 17.09 39.78
C ALA A 12 80.96 15.77 39.26
N SER A 13 81.26 14.65 39.88
CA SER A 13 80.67 13.35 39.56
C SER A 13 79.17 13.29 39.84
N ARG A 14 78.70 13.87 40.99
CA ARG A 14 77.27 13.99 41.33
C ARG A 14 76.52 14.88 40.32
N VAL A 15 77.06 15.99 39.88
CA VAL A 15 76.47 16.89 38.92
C VAL A 15 76.32 16.23 37.57
N LEU A 16 77.36 15.46 37.13
CA LEU A 16 77.31 14.72 35.87
C LEU A 16 76.30 13.55 35.89
N SER A 17 76.19 12.83 37.01
CA SER A 17 75.19 11.77 37.17
C SER A 17 73.75 12.32 37.16
N ASN A 18 73.50 13.45 37.85
CA ASN A 18 72.21 14.10 37.80
C ASN A 18 71.83 14.64 36.41
N ARG A 19 72.78 15.19 35.67
CA ARG A 19 72.53 15.61 34.26
C ARG A 19 72.19 14.42 33.35
N ARG A 20 72.86 13.28 33.53
CA ARG A 20 72.51 12.04 32.75
C ARG A 20 71.16 11.50 33.13
N ALA A 21 70.80 11.48 34.42
CA ALA A 21 69.49 11.07 34.89
C ALA A 21 68.37 11.98 34.31
N LEU A 22 68.59 13.30 34.35
CA LEU A 22 67.62 14.29 33.81
C LEU A 22 67.46 14.13 32.29
N ARG A 23 68.55 13.91 31.55
CA ARG A 23 68.44 13.65 30.12
C ARG A 23 67.63 12.36 29.83
N ARG A 24 67.88 11.28 30.56
CA ARG A 24 67.14 10.02 30.40
C ARG A 24 65.64 10.19 30.68
N SER A 25 65.28 10.96 31.73
CA SER A 25 63.87 11.26 32.04
C SER A 25 63.23 12.12 30.96
N LEU A 26 63.93 13.16 30.46
CA LEU A 26 63.44 13.98 29.36
C LEU A 26 63.21 13.16 28.04
N ASP A 27 64.14 12.25 27.74
CA ASP A 27 64.00 11.38 26.54
C ASP A 27 62.86 10.35 26.74
N ALA A 28 62.61 9.88 27.97
CA ALA A 28 61.45 9.05 28.31
C ALA A 28 60.14 9.80 28.15
N TRP A 29 60.04 11.05 28.63
CA TRP A 29 58.88 11.91 28.45
C TRP A 29 58.62 12.24 27.00
N LYS A 30 59.66 12.53 26.19
CA LYS A 30 59.49 12.76 24.74
C LYS A 30 58.93 11.53 24.03
N ARG A 31 59.44 10.33 24.35
CA ARG A 31 58.91 9.08 23.78
C ARG A 31 57.48 8.82 24.17
N ALA A 32 57.11 9.08 25.44
CA ALA A 32 55.75 8.96 25.93
C ALA A 32 54.80 9.95 25.24
N ALA A 33 55.23 11.21 25.09
CA ALA A 33 54.45 12.23 24.39
C ALA A 33 54.24 11.89 22.90
N ILE A 34 55.25 11.40 22.18
CA ILE A 34 55.14 10.92 20.82
C ILE A 34 54.20 9.73 20.73
N GLY A 35 54.26 8.77 21.65
CA GLY A 35 53.35 7.63 21.71
C GLY A 35 51.91 8.04 21.91
N LEU A 36 51.62 8.97 22.81
CA LEU A 36 50.30 9.52 23.03
C LEU A 36 49.76 10.28 21.79
N PHE A 37 50.60 11.06 21.14
CA PHE A 37 50.26 11.76 19.92
C PHE A 37 49.89 10.79 18.78
N VAL A 38 50.74 9.76 18.58
CA VAL A 38 50.44 8.70 17.54
C VAL A 38 49.16 7.98 17.86
N LEU A 39 48.90 7.64 19.15
CA LEU A 39 47.65 6.99 19.54
C LEU A 39 46.45 7.91 19.27
N ALA A 40 46.53 9.18 19.58
CA ALA A 40 45.44 10.15 19.30
C ALA A 40 45.17 10.29 17.78
N VAL A 41 46.21 10.30 16.95
CA VAL A 41 46.06 10.33 15.49
C VAL A 41 45.39 9.04 14.99
N LEU A 42 45.80 7.88 15.49
CA LEU A 42 45.19 6.60 15.11
C LEU A 42 43.73 6.52 15.53
N CYS A 43 43.37 7.01 16.73
CA CYS A 43 42.00 7.08 17.18
C CYS A 43 41.13 8.01 16.28
N ASN A 44 41.65 9.17 15.90
CA ASN A 44 40.93 10.07 14.99
C ASN A 44 40.74 9.46 13.59
N VAL A 45 41.76 8.78 13.07
CA VAL A 45 41.65 8.05 11.78
C VAL A 45 40.61 6.93 11.89
N ALA A 46 40.63 6.14 12.95
CA ALA A 46 39.64 5.08 13.16
C ALA A 46 38.21 5.63 13.26
N GLN A 47 38.02 6.72 14.01
CA GLN A 47 36.71 7.39 14.10
C GLN A 47 36.24 7.89 12.74
N ALA A 48 37.13 8.50 11.94
CA ALA A 48 36.79 8.97 10.59
C ALA A 48 36.40 7.81 9.65
N LEU A 49 37.11 6.68 9.73
CA LEU A 49 36.77 5.49 8.94
C LEU A 49 35.41 4.90 9.34
N VAL A 50 35.12 4.78 10.63
CA VAL A 50 33.82 4.31 11.12
C VAL A 50 32.70 5.26 10.71
N TYR A 51 32.92 6.56 10.84
CA TYR A 51 31.95 7.57 10.43
C TYR A 51 31.62 7.47 8.93
N ASN A 52 32.65 7.41 8.09
CA ASN A 52 32.47 7.29 6.62
C ASN A 52 31.77 5.98 6.23
N TYR A 53 32.10 4.88 6.91
CA TYR A 53 31.43 3.59 6.70
C TYR A 53 29.94 3.65 7.05
N LEU A 54 29.60 4.16 8.24
CA LEU A 54 28.20 4.29 8.68
C LEU A 54 27.41 5.25 7.80
N ARG A 55 28.05 6.36 7.41
CA ARG A 55 27.45 7.32 6.48
C ARG A 55 27.12 6.67 5.14
N GLY A 56 28.03 5.89 4.57
CA GLY A 56 27.79 5.18 3.32
C GLY A 56 26.65 4.16 3.42
N GLN A 57 26.55 3.45 4.55
CA GLN A 57 25.43 2.52 4.79
C GLN A 57 24.09 3.28 4.84
N LEU A 58 24.04 4.41 5.56
CA LEU A 58 22.82 5.20 5.68
C LEU A 58 22.39 5.83 4.34
N GLU A 59 23.35 6.33 3.56
CA GLU A 59 23.08 6.85 2.21
C GLU A 59 22.51 5.76 1.29
N GLN A 60 23.00 4.54 1.41
CA GLN A 60 22.53 3.38 0.65
C GLN A 60 21.11 2.95 1.04
N GLU A 61 20.82 2.89 2.34
CA GLU A 61 19.46 2.60 2.83
C GLU A 61 18.46 3.69 2.41
N LEU A 62 18.86 4.95 2.47
CA LEU A 62 18.02 6.06 2.02
C LEU A 62 17.68 5.96 0.54
N GLN A 63 18.68 5.65 -0.29
CA GLN A 63 18.50 5.50 -1.72
C GLN A 63 17.54 4.35 -2.07
N LEU A 64 17.67 3.19 -1.41
CA LEU A 64 16.76 2.07 -1.58
C LEU A 64 15.31 2.41 -1.14
N ALA A 65 15.18 3.17 -0.06
CA ALA A 65 13.87 3.63 0.40
C ALA A 65 13.22 4.62 -0.58
N GLU A 66 14.00 5.53 -1.17
CA GLU A 66 13.54 6.46 -2.20
C GLU A 66 13.11 5.73 -3.48
N GLU A 67 13.89 4.77 -3.96
CA GLU A 67 13.55 3.94 -5.13
C GLU A 67 12.26 3.14 -4.90
N SER A 68 12.11 2.54 -3.71
CA SER A 68 10.89 1.81 -3.32
C SER A 68 9.67 2.71 -3.27
N ARG A 69 9.80 3.91 -2.69
CA ARG A 69 8.73 4.91 -2.65
C ARG A 69 8.30 5.35 -4.05
N ASP A 70 9.26 5.66 -4.92
CA ASP A 70 8.98 6.13 -6.27
C ASP A 70 8.32 5.03 -7.12
N SER A 71 8.72 3.77 -6.94
CA SER A 71 8.06 2.62 -7.55
C SER A 71 6.60 2.48 -7.08
N ALA A 72 6.33 2.61 -5.78
CA ALA A 72 4.98 2.54 -5.23
C ALA A 72 4.09 3.69 -5.72
N ILE A 73 4.65 4.90 -5.88
CA ILE A 73 3.93 6.05 -6.44
C ILE A 73 3.55 5.80 -7.90
N GLN A 74 4.46 5.23 -8.70
CA GLN A 74 4.17 4.89 -10.10
C GLN A 74 3.08 3.82 -10.22
N GLU A 75 3.10 2.82 -9.38
CA GLU A 75 2.08 1.76 -9.35
C GLU A 75 0.70 2.34 -8.99
N LEU A 76 0.62 3.18 -7.94
CA LEU A 76 -0.61 3.87 -7.57
C LEU A 76 -1.14 4.78 -8.69
N ALA A 77 -0.25 5.50 -9.37
CA ALA A 77 -0.63 6.35 -10.50
C ALA A 77 -1.17 5.52 -11.67
N ALA A 78 -0.56 4.37 -11.98
CA ALA A 78 -1.02 3.47 -13.01
C ALA A 78 -2.42 2.89 -12.71
N VAL A 79 -2.65 2.44 -11.46
CA VAL A 79 -3.97 1.94 -11.02
C VAL A 79 -5.04 3.05 -11.09
N SER A 80 -4.71 4.26 -10.64
CA SER A 80 -5.64 5.40 -10.70
C SER A 80 -6.00 5.79 -12.13
N LEU A 81 -5.03 5.77 -13.05
CA LEU A 81 -5.26 6.05 -14.47
C LEU A 81 -6.13 4.97 -15.12
N ALA A 82 -5.85 3.69 -14.85
CA ALA A 82 -6.64 2.57 -15.36
C ALA A 82 -8.11 2.66 -14.90
N SER A 83 -8.34 2.96 -13.63
CA SER A 83 -9.70 3.14 -13.09
C SER A 83 -10.43 4.34 -13.71
N ALA A 84 -9.73 5.43 -13.98
CA ALA A 84 -10.30 6.60 -14.66
C ALA A 84 -10.66 6.29 -16.13
N GLN A 85 -9.80 5.55 -16.82
CA GLN A 85 -10.06 5.11 -18.21
C GLN A 85 -11.27 4.17 -18.29
N GLU A 86 -11.37 3.23 -17.36
CA GLU A 86 -12.52 2.32 -17.29
C GLU A 86 -13.83 3.08 -17.04
N LYS A 87 -13.81 4.05 -16.11
CA LYS A 87 -14.96 4.93 -15.86
C LYS A 87 -15.36 5.73 -17.11
N GLN A 88 -14.39 6.27 -17.85
CA GLN A 88 -14.65 6.99 -19.09
C GLN A 88 -15.21 6.07 -20.18
N ALA A 89 -14.68 4.86 -20.33
CA ALA A 89 -15.18 3.89 -21.30
C ALA A 89 -16.64 3.49 -21.00
N ARG A 90 -16.97 3.26 -19.73
CA ARG A 90 -18.35 2.98 -19.29
C ARG A 90 -19.29 4.15 -19.56
N ALA A 91 -18.85 5.38 -19.30
CA ALA A 91 -19.64 6.58 -19.57
C ALA A 91 -19.87 6.80 -21.08
N ALA A 92 -18.85 6.54 -21.91
CA ALA A 92 -18.97 6.61 -23.36
C ALA A 92 -19.96 5.57 -23.90
N GLN A 93 -19.89 4.34 -23.39
CA GLN A 93 -20.84 3.27 -23.72
C GLN A 93 -22.27 3.63 -23.31
N ALA A 94 -22.45 4.22 -22.12
CA ALA A 94 -23.75 4.72 -21.66
C ALA A 94 -24.32 5.78 -22.64
N ALA A 95 -23.51 6.74 -23.04
CA ALA A 95 -23.92 7.78 -23.99
C ALA A 95 -24.28 7.22 -25.38
N GLU A 96 -23.59 6.19 -25.84
CA GLU A 96 -23.91 5.49 -27.09
C GLU A 96 -25.27 4.79 -27.01
N TYR A 97 -25.55 4.10 -25.89
CA TYR A 97 -26.86 3.46 -25.70
C TYR A 97 -28.01 4.47 -25.59
N GLU A 98 -27.79 5.63 -24.98
CA GLU A 98 -28.78 6.70 -24.88
C GLU A 98 -29.05 7.35 -26.25
N ALA A 99 -28.02 7.49 -27.09
CA ALA A 99 -28.15 8.04 -28.44
C ALA A 99 -29.00 7.17 -29.40
N VAL A 100 -29.05 5.86 -29.19
CA VAL A 100 -29.85 4.92 -29.98
C VAL A 100 -31.37 5.03 -29.64
N GLY A 101 -31.75 5.74 -28.57
CA GLY A 101 -33.16 6.04 -28.23
C GLY A 101 -33.99 4.85 -27.78
N ALA A 102 -33.40 3.64 -27.71
CA ALA A 102 -34.10 2.41 -27.33
C ALA A 102 -33.97 2.07 -25.83
N TRP A 103 -33.05 2.72 -25.12
CA TRP A 103 -32.75 2.39 -23.73
C TRP A 103 -32.63 3.65 -22.88
N GLU A 104 -33.07 3.57 -21.62
CA GLU A 104 -32.95 4.63 -20.63
C GLU A 104 -31.85 4.26 -19.63
N TYR A 105 -30.89 5.14 -19.44
CA TYR A 105 -29.83 4.96 -18.47
C TYR A 105 -30.30 5.29 -17.06
N ILE A 106 -30.18 4.31 -16.14
CA ILE A 106 -30.59 4.47 -14.73
C ILE A 106 -29.43 4.95 -13.88
N GLY A 107 -28.20 4.58 -14.23
CA GLY A 107 -27.00 4.94 -13.47
C GLY A 107 -26.10 3.74 -13.20
N GLU A 108 -25.03 3.99 -12.44
CA GLU A 108 -24.17 2.97 -11.85
C GLU A 108 -24.87 2.34 -10.64
N CYS A 109 -25.43 1.16 -10.81
CA CYS A 109 -26.12 0.44 -9.74
C CYS A 109 -25.18 -0.47 -8.97
N ARG A 110 -25.45 -0.66 -7.68
CA ARG A 110 -24.87 -1.71 -6.88
C ARG A 110 -25.51 -3.03 -7.26
N LEU A 111 -24.72 -3.99 -7.69
CA LEU A 111 -25.16 -5.32 -8.05
C LEU A 111 -24.84 -6.32 -6.95
N THR A 112 -25.80 -7.16 -6.61
CA THR A 112 -25.65 -8.36 -5.79
C THR A 112 -26.30 -9.54 -6.50
N ALA A 113 -26.18 -10.74 -5.95
CA ALA A 113 -26.84 -11.91 -6.50
C ALA A 113 -27.48 -12.75 -5.42
N TYR A 114 -28.63 -13.38 -5.75
CA TYR A 114 -29.34 -14.33 -4.91
C TYR A 114 -29.59 -15.63 -5.67
N CYS A 115 -29.67 -16.75 -4.99
CA CYS A 115 -29.84 -18.04 -5.64
C CYS A 115 -31.31 -18.44 -5.84
N CYS A 116 -31.55 -19.21 -6.89
CA CYS A 116 -32.86 -19.82 -7.18
C CYS A 116 -33.06 -21.18 -6.49
N GLU A 117 -32.13 -21.63 -5.66
CA GLU A 117 -32.24 -22.92 -4.96
C GLU A 117 -33.41 -22.92 -3.97
N PRO A 118 -34.14 -24.02 -3.84
CA PRO A 118 -35.36 -24.11 -3.04
C PRO A 118 -35.09 -24.23 -1.54
N TYR A 119 -34.13 -23.48 -1.02
CA TYR A 119 -33.77 -23.47 0.40
C TYR A 119 -34.13 -22.14 1.06
N ALA A 120 -35.26 -22.12 1.77
CA ALA A 120 -35.85 -20.94 2.40
C ALA A 120 -34.92 -20.14 3.34
N HIS A 121 -33.80 -20.73 3.77
CA HIS A 121 -32.92 -20.13 4.77
C HIS A 121 -31.64 -19.53 4.17
N VAL A 122 -31.45 -19.56 2.87
CA VAL A 122 -30.20 -19.14 2.23
C VAL A 122 -30.39 -17.80 1.52
N CYS A 123 -31.34 -17.70 0.61
CA CYS A 123 -31.62 -16.47 -0.14
C CYS A 123 -33.13 -16.33 -0.37
N GLY A 124 -33.69 -15.17 -0.08
CA GLY A 124 -35.10 -14.86 -0.34
C GLY A 124 -36.12 -15.50 0.62
N THR A 125 -37.38 -15.53 0.21
CA THR A 125 -38.52 -16.02 1.02
C THR A 125 -38.65 -17.54 0.99
N GLY A 126 -38.00 -18.20 0.05
CA GLY A 126 -37.96 -19.67 -0.10
C GLY A 126 -39.21 -20.31 -0.71
N ASP A 127 -40.19 -19.51 -1.10
CA ASP A 127 -41.37 -19.98 -1.85
C ASP A 127 -41.13 -20.16 -3.33
N GLY A 128 -39.93 -19.72 -3.83
CA GLY A 128 -39.52 -19.83 -5.21
C GLY A 128 -40.26 -18.90 -6.17
N LEU A 129 -41.02 -17.95 -5.66
CA LEU A 129 -41.78 -16.97 -6.43
C LEU A 129 -41.23 -15.56 -6.24
N THR A 130 -41.26 -14.79 -7.32
CA THR A 130 -40.93 -13.34 -7.31
C THR A 130 -42.12 -12.52 -6.78
N ALA A 131 -41.89 -11.26 -6.50
CA ALA A 131 -42.95 -10.30 -6.13
C ALA A 131 -44.02 -10.17 -7.22
N THR A 132 -43.73 -10.47 -8.48
CA THR A 132 -44.71 -10.49 -9.57
C THR A 132 -45.42 -11.85 -9.73
N GLY A 133 -45.12 -12.83 -8.89
CA GLY A 133 -45.76 -14.14 -8.86
C GLY A 133 -45.23 -15.13 -9.92
N ILE A 134 -44.12 -14.85 -10.58
CA ILE A 134 -43.47 -15.79 -11.49
C ILE A 134 -42.35 -16.57 -10.78
N PRO A 135 -41.99 -17.80 -11.22
CA PRO A 135 -40.92 -18.56 -10.64
C PRO A 135 -39.58 -17.77 -10.70
N VAL A 136 -38.80 -17.83 -9.65
CA VAL A 136 -37.44 -17.28 -9.62
C VAL A 136 -36.54 -18.15 -10.48
N THR A 137 -35.94 -17.56 -11.51
CA THR A 137 -35.00 -18.23 -12.43
C THR A 137 -33.87 -17.28 -12.80
N PRO A 138 -32.71 -17.79 -13.24
CA PRO A 138 -31.67 -16.91 -13.81
C PRO A 138 -32.23 -16.03 -14.94
N GLY A 139 -31.81 -14.76 -14.96
CA GLY A 139 -32.38 -13.75 -15.86
C GLY A 139 -33.46 -12.87 -15.23
N ILE A 140 -33.80 -13.13 -13.96
CA ILE A 140 -34.65 -12.23 -13.14
C ILE A 140 -33.77 -11.34 -12.29
N ALA A 141 -34.26 -10.14 -11.99
CA ALA A 141 -33.64 -9.22 -11.07
C ALA A 141 -34.66 -8.67 -10.07
N ALA A 142 -34.25 -8.59 -8.80
CA ALA A 142 -34.94 -7.81 -7.79
C ALA A 142 -34.45 -6.36 -7.86
N VAL A 143 -35.39 -5.43 -7.73
CA VAL A 143 -35.15 -3.98 -7.89
C VAL A 143 -35.92 -3.18 -6.86
N ASP A 144 -35.58 -1.90 -6.71
CA ASP A 144 -36.45 -0.92 -6.04
C ASP A 144 -37.49 -0.40 -7.05
N PRO A 145 -38.80 -0.69 -6.84
CA PRO A 145 -39.84 -0.23 -7.76
C PRO A 145 -39.99 1.28 -7.87
N ALA A 146 -39.45 2.04 -6.92
CA ALA A 146 -39.43 3.50 -6.96
C ALA A 146 -38.38 4.03 -7.98
N VAL A 147 -37.42 3.22 -8.36
CA VAL A 147 -36.34 3.57 -9.33
C VAL A 147 -36.54 2.83 -10.64
N ILE A 148 -36.82 1.54 -10.56
CA ILE A 148 -36.96 0.65 -11.72
C ILE A 148 -38.35 -0.01 -11.64
N PRO A 149 -39.31 0.33 -12.52
CA PRO A 149 -40.63 -0.27 -12.48
C PRO A 149 -40.59 -1.79 -12.71
N LEU A 150 -41.38 -2.54 -11.93
CA LEU A 150 -41.54 -3.97 -12.14
C LEU A 150 -42.09 -4.26 -13.57
N GLY A 151 -41.64 -5.30 -14.19
CA GLY A 151 -41.92 -5.64 -15.58
C GLY A 151 -40.94 -5.04 -16.58
N SER A 152 -40.05 -4.14 -16.17
CA SER A 152 -39.03 -3.57 -17.05
C SER A 152 -38.01 -4.61 -17.45
N THR A 153 -37.52 -4.52 -18.68
CA THR A 153 -36.33 -5.26 -19.12
C THR A 153 -35.10 -4.43 -18.87
N LEU A 154 -34.16 -4.97 -18.10
CA LEU A 154 -32.86 -4.33 -17.80
C LEU A 154 -31.78 -4.87 -18.74
N ILE A 155 -30.83 -4.02 -19.08
CA ILE A 155 -29.55 -4.41 -19.69
C ILE A 155 -28.43 -4.11 -18.70
N ILE A 156 -27.67 -5.14 -18.35
CA ILE A 156 -26.52 -5.07 -17.44
C ILE A 156 -25.40 -5.87 -18.09
N ASP A 157 -24.26 -5.23 -18.39
CA ASP A 157 -23.11 -5.85 -19.06
C ASP A 157 -23.48 -6.62 -20.34
N GLY A 158 -24.44 -6.07 -21.11
CA GLY A 158 -24.92 -6.66 -22.35
C GLY A 158 -25.92 -7.82 -22.20
N GLN A 159 -26.24 -8.23 -20.97
CA GLN A 159 -27.22 -9.27 -20.68
C GLN A 159 -28.57 -8.67 -20.31
N ARG A 160 -29.65 -9.41 -20.63
CA ARG A 160 -31.03 -9.01 -20.33
C ARG A 160 -31.52 -9.65 -19.05
N TYR A 161 -32.17 -8.82 -18.20
CA TYR A 161 -32.81 -9.27 -16.97
C TYR A 161 -34.23 -8.70 -16.90
N LEU A 162 -35.15 -9.48 -16.38
CA LEU A 162 -36.52 -9.01 -16.10
C LEU A 162 -36.59 -8.51 -14.66
N ALA A 163 -36.96 -7.25 -14.47
CA ALA A 163 -37.25 -6.67 -13.14
C ALA A 163 -38.58 -7.22 -12.63
N ALA A 164 -38.57 -8.36 -11.96
CA ALA A 164 -39.78 -9.06 -11.54
C ALA A 164 -39.84 -9.29 -10.02
N ASP A 165 -38.82 -8.92 -9.30
CA ASP A 165 -38.72 -9.18 -7.87
C ASP A 165 -38.39 -7.91 -7.07
N VAL A 166 -38.55 -7.99 -5.73
CA VAL A 166 -38.16 -6.95 -4.79
C VAL A 166 -37.45 -7.60 -3.60
N GLY A 167 -36.61 -6.84 -2.94
CA GLY A 167 -35.94 -7.28 -1.72
C GLY A 167 -35.88 -6.19 -0.66
N GLY A 168 -36.00 -6.56 0.60
CA GLY A 168 -35.95 -5.57 1.70
C GLY A 168 -34.64 -4.79 1.78
N ALA A 169 -33.55 -5.33 1.26
CA ALA A 169 -32.24 -4.68 1.16
C ALA A 169 -31.98 -4.07 -0.23
N VAL A 170 -32.87 -4.26 -1.20
CA VAL A 170 -32.75 -3.75 -2.57
C VAL A 170 -33.46 -2.39 -2.63
N VAL A 171 -32.70 -1.33 -2.33
CA VAL A 171 -33.21 0.03 -2.23
C VAL A 171 -32.39 0.97 -3.11
N GLY A 172 -33.07 1.91 -3.76
CA GLY A 172 -32.45 2.91 -4.63
C GLY A 172 -31.78 2.26 -5.84
N GLN A 173 -30.55 2.67 -6.15
CA GLN A 173 -29.75 2.13 -7.25
C GLN A 173 -29.07 0.80 -6.85
N THR A 174 -29.86 -0.17 -6.39
CA THR A 174 -29.43 -1.53 -6.10
C THR A 174 -30.22 -2.50 -6.94
N VAL A 175 -29.54 -3.48 -7.54
CA VAL A 175 -30.15 -4.57 -8.31
C VAL A 175 -29.60 -5.88 -7.79
N ASP A 176 -30.46 -6.84 -7.52
CA ASP A 176 -30.10 -8.17 -7.03
C ASP A 176 -30.44 -9.22 -8.09
N ILE A 177 -29.43 -9.88 -8.64
CA ILE A 177 -29.57 -10.74 -9.82
C ILE A 177 -29.81 -12.19 -9.39
N ALA A 178 -30.83 -12.84 -9.95
CA ALA A 178 -31.08 -14.25 -9.73
C ALA A 178 -30.06 -15.11 -10.47
N VAL A 179 -29.37 -15.98 -9.73
CA VAL A 179 -28.41 -16.97 -10.24
C VAL A 179 -28.82 -18.38 -9.88
N ALA A 180 -28.29 -19.41 -10.54
CA ALA A 180 -28.75 -20.75 -10.38
C ALA A 180 -28.46 -21.33 -8.98
N THR A 181 -27.27 -21.08 -8.47
CA THR A 181 -26.80 -21.69 -7.20
C THR A 181 -26.37 -20.66 -6.18
N HIS A 182 -26.39 -21.06 -4.90
CA HIS A 182 -25.87 -20.22 -3.82
C HIS A 182 -24.36 -19.92 -3.97
N GLN A 183 -23.61 -20.87 -4.48
CA GLN A 183 -22.19 -20.68 -4.71
C GLN A 183 -21.94 -19.59 -5.75
N GLU A 184 -22.70 -19.59 -6.86
CA GLU A 184 -22.65 -18.52 -7.87
C GLU A 184 -22.99 -17.15 -7.25
N ALA A 185 -23.98 -17.09 -6.36
CA ALA A 185 -24.32 -15.83 -5.68
C ALA A 185 -23.18 -15.32 -4.77
N VAL A 186 -22.51 -16.21 -4.06
CA VAL A 186 -21.36 -15.89 -3.21
C VAL A 186 -20.16 -15.44 -4.06
N GLU A 187 -19.88 -16.13 -5.15
CA GLU A 187 -18.79 -15.78 -6.08
C GLU A 187 -19.05 -14.46 -6.81
N PHE A 188 -20.31 -14.16 -7.14
CA PHE A 188 -20.70 -12.88 -7.74
C PHE A 188 -20.36 -11.70 -6.82
N GLY A 189 -20.58 -11.85 -5.52
CA GLY A 189 -20.26 -10.85 -4.51
C GLY A 189 -21.01 -9.54 -4.69
N VAL A 190 -20.30 -8.41 -4.53
CA VAL A 190 -20.84 -7.07 -4.71
C VAL A 190 -20.06 -6.37 -5.81
N GLN A 191 -20.76 -5.94 -6.84
CA GLN A 191 -20.17 -5.25 -7.99
C GLN A 191 -20.88 -3.91 -8.23
N ARG A 192 -20.36 -3.13 -9.17
CA ARG A 192 -21.04 -1.95 -9.71
C ARG A 192 -20.99 -2.01 -11.22
N ALA A 193 -22.14 -1.80 -11.84
CA ALA A 193 -22.23 -1.73 -13.30
C ALA A 193 -23.30 -0.73 -13.73
N PRO A 194 -23.19 -0.20 -14.94
CA PRO A 194 -24.21 0.61 -15.57
C PRO A 194 -25.46 -0.23 -15.88
N VAL A 195 -26.63 0.32 -15.58
CA VAL A 195 -27.92 -0.34 -15.80
C VAL A 195 -28.78 0.54 -16.71
N TRP A 196 -29.38 -0.10 -17.71
CA TRP A 196 -30.34 0.54 -18.63
C TRP A 196 -31.67 -0.19 -18.59
N ILE A 197 -32.76 0.56 -18.81
CA ILE A 197 -34.09 0.01 -19.07
C ILE A 197 -34.36 0.07 -20.56
N VAL A 198 -34.84 -1.03 -21.13
CA VAL A 198 -35.32 -1.06 -22.52
C VAL A 198 -36.65 -0.30 -22.58
N LYS A 199 -36.69 0.77 -23.37
CA LYS A 199 -37.94 1.46 -23.71
C LYS A 199 -38.66 0.62 -24.78
N GLU A 200 -39.82 0.09 -24.46
CA GLU A 200 -40.66 -0.51 -25.50
C GLU A 200 -41.10 0.60 -26.47
N ALA A 201 -40.94 0.34 -27.77
CA ALA A 201 -41.45 1.25 -28.80
C ALA A 201 -42.99 1.36 -28.64
N GLN A 202 -43.45 2.56 -28.35
CA GLN A 202 -44.90 2.87 -28.32
C GLN A 202 -45.50 2.84 -29.73
#